data_369a99485bee813a006151791be2e811
#
_entry.id   369a99485bee813a006151791be2e811
#
_cell.length_a   1.000
_cell.length_b   1.000
_cell.length_c   1.000
_cell.angle_alpha   90.00
_cell.angle_beta   90.00
_cell.angle_gamma   90.00
#
_symmetry.space_group_name_H-M   'P 1'
#
loop_
_entity.id
_entity.type
_entity.pdbx_description
1 polymer ?
#
loop_
_entity_poly.entity_id
_entity_poly.type
_entity_poly.pdbx_seq_one_letter_code
_entity_poly.pdbx_strand_id
1 'polypeptide(L)'
;MNKILTKKQLSDHAYSFVVENGQIARSSRPGNFVTVRADIHSERIPLVVVDSDKQKGTLTLVVQEAGLSSTKFCQLSEGDDV
;
A
#
# COMPACT_ATOMS: atom_id res chain seq x y z
N MET A 1 3.19 10.29 -8.11
CA MET A 1 2.06 9.40 -7.98
C MET A 1 2.54 8.02 -7.59
N ASN A 2 1.69 7.29 -6.90
CA ASN A 2 2.11 6.05 -6.26
C ASN A 2 1.37 4.90 -6.93
N LYS A 3 2.03 4.25 -7.87
CA LYS A 3 1.42 3.21 -8.67
C LYS A 3 1.51 1.86 -7.97
N ILE A 4 0.41 1.13 -7.94
CA ILE A 4 0.40 -0.25 -7.47
C ILE A 4 1.02 -1.13 -8.55
N LEU A 5 2.15 -1.74 -8.25
CA LEU A 5 2.85 -2.62 -9.19
C LEU A 5 2.39 -4.06 -9.05
N THR A 6 2.11 -4.50 -7.82
CA THR A 6 1.73 -5.88 -7.55
C THR A 6 0.68 -5.89 -6.44
N LYS A 7 -0.33 -6.73 -6.60
CA LYS A 7 -1.34 -7.01 -5.59
C LYS A 7 -1.41 -8.52 -5.40
N LYS A 8 -1.29 -8.98 -4.16
CA LYS A 8 -1.34 -10.40 -3.84
C LYS A 8 -2.28 -10.64 -2.68
N GLN A 9 -3.21 -11.56 -2.84
CA GLN A 9 -4.09 -11.97 -1.76
C GLN A 9 -3.35 -12.92 -0.82
N LEU A 10 -3.33 -12.59 0.46
CA LEU A 10 -2.65 -13.39 1.50
C LEU A 10 -3.62 -14.30 2.23
N SER A 11 -4.87 -13.85 2.40
CA SER A 11 -5.95 -14.61 3.03
C SER A 11 -7.26 -14.07 2.52
N ASP A 12 -8.39 -14.54 3.07
CA ASP A 12 -9.73 -14.09 2.64
C ASP A 12 -9.92 -12.58 2.78
N HIS A 13 -9.23 -11.96 3.75
CA HIS A 13 -9.43 -10.56 4.06
C HIS A 13 -8.13 -9.75 4.15
N ALA A 14 -7.02 -10.29 3.67
CA ALA A 14 -5.74 -9.61 3.71
C ALA A 14 -5.03 -9.65 2.36
N TYR A 15 -4.42 -8.53 1.99
CA TYR A 15 -3.73 -8.36 0.72
C TYR A 15 -2.40 -7.68 0.93
N SER A 16 -1.41 -8.02 0.12
CA SER A 16 -0.17 -7.25 0.05
C SER A 16 -0.16 -6.43 -1.24
N PHE A 17 0.37 -5.22 -1.13
CA PHE A 17 0.53 -4.31 -2.27
C PHE A 17 1.97 -3.87 -2.35
N VAL A 18 2.55 -3.95 -3.55
CA VAL A 18 3.83 -3.34 -3.84
C VAL A 18 3.55 -2.03 -4.57
N VAL A 19 3.97 -0.92 -3.98
CA VAL A 19 3.67 0.42 -4.48
C VAL A 19 4.96 1.12 -4.84
N GLU A 20 4.97 1.78 -5.99
CA GLU A 20 6.10 2.54 -6.47
C GLU A 20 6.10 3.95 -5.89
N ASN A 21 7.11 4.28 -5.08
CA ASN A 21 7.41 5.62 -4.62
C ASN A 21 8.86 5.66 -4.16
N GLY A 22 9.74 6.09 -5.04
CA GLY A 22 11.19 6.07 -4.78
C GLY A 22 11.61 6.92 -3.61
N GLN A 23 10.96 8.07 -3.39
CA GLN A 23 11.32 8.96 -2.30
C GLN A 23 10.99 8.33 -0.94
N ILE A 24 9.79 7.78 -0.80
CA ILE A 24 9.38 7.11 0.44
C ILE A 24 10.18 5.83 0.63
N ALA A 25 10.42 5.07 -0.44
CA ALA A 25 11.18 3.82 -0.35
C ALA A 25 12.60 4.05 0.18
N ARG A 26 13.24 5.14 -0.24
CA ARG A 26 14.60 5.47 0.22
C ARG A 26 14.66 5.90 1.66
N SER A 27 13.59 6.50 2.19
CA SER A 27 13.57 7.01 3.57
C SER A 27 12.86 6.09 4.55
N SER A 28 12.15 5.07 4.07
CA SER A 28 11.39 4.17 4.93
C SER A 28 12.19 2.96 5.34
N ARG A 29 11.85 2.43 6.52
CA ARG A 29 12.38 1.18 7.04
C ARG A 29 11.20 0.28 7.41
N PRO A 30 11.38 -1.06 7.42
CA PRO A 30 10.33 -1.96 7.90
C PRO A 30 9.87 -1.53 9.30
N GLY A 31 8.56 -1.51 9.50
CA GLY A 31 7.94 -1.03 10.73
C GLY A 31 7.51 0.43 10.72
N ASN A 32 7.94 1.22 9.76
CA ASN A 32 7.46 2.59 9.61
C ASN A 32 6.01 2.60 9.11
N PHE A 33 5.30 3.70 9.39
CA PHE A 33 3.95 3.92 8.89
C PHE A 33 3.97 4.75 7.63
N VAL A 34 3.01 4.48 6.74
CA VAL A 34 2.61 5.42 5.68
C VAL A 34 1.11 5.56 5.75
N THR A 35 0.58 6.72 5.32
CA THR A 35 -0.86 6.89 5.19
C THR A 35 -1.23 6.79 3.73
N VAL A 36 -2.30 6.05 3.43
CA VAL A 36 -2.80 5.87 2.07
C VAL A 36 -4.29 6.11 2.03
N ARG A 37 -4.80 6.38 0.84
CA ARG A 37 -6.23 6.45 0.58
C ARG A 37 -6.50 5.90 -0.82
N ALA A 38 -7.69 5.29 -0.98
CA ALA A 38 -8.06 4.68 -2.25
C ALA A 38 -8.27 5.72 -3.34
N ASP A 39 -8.85 6.86 -2.98
CA ASP A 39 -9.06 7.99 -3.88
C ASP A 39 -9.15 9.28 -3.07
N ILE A 40 -9.36 10.41 -3.76
CA ILE A 40 -9.41 11.72 -3.13
C ILE A 40 -10.57 11.88 -2.14
N HIS A 41 -11.62 11.06 -2.28
CA HIS A 41 -12.80 11.12 -1.43
C HIS A 41 -12.76 10.11 -0.29
N SER A 42 -11.75 9.25 -0.24
CA SER A 42 -11.63 8.23 0.79
C SER A 42 -10.84 8.75 2.00
N GLU A 43 -11.11 8.16 3.16
CA GLU A 43 -10.31 8.44 4.34
C GLU A 43 -8.91 7.88 4.19
N ARG A 44 -7.96 8.56 4.80
CA ARG A 44 -6.58 8.07 4.88
C ARG A 44 -6.50 6.98 5.93
N ILE A 45 -5.81 5.91 5.62
CA ILE A 45 -5.56 4.82 6.55
C ILE A 45 -4.06 4.65 6.76
N PRO A 46 -3.62 4.43 8.00
CA PRO A 46 -2.22 4.15 8.27
C PRO A 46 -1.90 2.69 7.98
N LEU A 47 -0.83 2.45 7.27
CA LEU A 47 -0.36 1.10 6.97
C LEU A 47 1.10 0.97 7.35
N VAL A 48 1.46 -0.20 7.86
CA VAL A 48 2.85 -0.49 8.21
C VAL A 48 3.59 -0.94 6.95
N VAL A 49 4.77 -0.37 6.74
CA VAL A 49 5.67 -0.81 5.68
C VAL A 49 6.34 -2.11 6.16
N VAL A 50 6.06 -3.21 5.46
CA VAL A 50 6.64 -4.50 5.82
C VAL A 50 7.97 -4.75 5.10
N ASP A 51 8.19 -4.08 3.98
CA ASP A 51 9.45 -4.16 3.24
C ASP A 51 9.60 -2.95 2.33
N SER A 52 10.83 -2.64 1.95
CA SER A 52 11.11 -1.58 0.99
C SER A 52 12.34 -1.95 0.18
N ASP A 53 12.33 -1.60 -1.12
CA ASP A 53 13.45 -1.80 -2.01
C ASP A 53 13.91 -0.43 -2.50
N LYS A 54 15.05 0.02 -2.00
CA LYS A 54 15.58 1.34 -2.33
C LYS A 54 16.04 1.45 -3.78
N GLN A 55 16.49 0.35 -4.35
CA GLN A 55 16.95 0.33 -5.74
C GLN A 55 15.80 0.40 -6.72
N LYS A 56 14.75 -0.36 -6.45
CA LYS A 56 13.54 -0.36 -7.28
C LYS A 56 12.59 0.79 -6.96
N GLY A 57 12.77 1.43 -5.81
CA GLY A 57 11.89 2.50 -5.37
C GLY A 57 10.50 2.00 -5.02
N THR A 58 10.39 0.84 -4.36
CA THR A 58 9.11 0.21 -4.04
C THR A 58 8.94 -0.01 -2.54
N LEU A 59 7.67 -0.02 -2.12
CA LEU A 59 7.26 -0.34 -0.76
C LEU A 59 6.29 -1.50 -0.80
N THR A 60 6.39 -2.39 0.17
CA THR A 60 5.40 -3.45 0.35
C THR A 60 4.54 -3.13 1.56
N LEU A 61 3.24 -3.09 1.35
CA LEU A 61 2.23 -2.79 2.36
C LEU A 61 1.30 -3.97 2.49
N VAL A 62 0.87 -4.26 3.71
CA VAL A 62 -0.16 -5.29 3.96
C VAL A 62 -1.40 -4.60 4.50
N VAL A 63 -2.54 -4.90 3.88
CA VAL A 63 -3.82 -4.31 4.23
C VAL A 63 -4.77 -5.42 4.62
N GLN A 64 -5.37 -5.29 5.80
CA GLN A 64 -6.43 -6.18 6.24
C GLN A 64 -7.77 -5.49 6.05
N GLU A 65 -8.75 -6.19 5.47
CA GLU A 65 -10.11 -5.66 5.33
C GLU A 65 -10.78 -5.64 6.70
N ALA A 66 -10.78 -4.46 7.33
CA ALA A 66 -11.30 -4.32 8.69
C ALA A 66 -12.27 -3.14 8.83
N GLY A 67 -12.73 -2.56 7.74
CA GLY A 67 -13.66 -1.44 7.73
C GLY A 67 -13.87 -0.94 6.32
N LEU A 68 -14.68 0.09 6.15
CA LEU A 68 -15.06 0.59 4.83
C LEU A 68 -13.84 1.06 4.04
N SER A 69 -12.96 1.86 4.67
CA SER A 69 -11.81 2.44 3.98
C SER A 69 -10.79 1.38 3.58
N SER A 70 -10.48 0.43 4.45
CA SER A 70 -9.53 -0.64 4.12
C SER A 70 -10.11 -1.61 3.09
N THR A 71 -11.39 -1.92 3.17
CA THR A 71 -12.07 -2.74 2.15
C THR A 71 -12.02 -2.06 0.79
N LYS A 72 -12.29 -0.76 0.75
CA LYS A 72 -12.23 0.00 -0.49
C LYS A 72 -10.82 0.02 -1.08
N PHE A 73 -9.80 0.17 -0.23
CA PHE A 73 -8.41 0.10 -0.67
C PHE A 73 -8.07 -1.27 -1.25
N CYS A 74 -8.55 -2.34 -0.65
CA CYS A 74 -8.30 -3.69 -1.13
C CYS A 74 -8.98 -4.01 -2.47
N GLN A 75 -9.91 -3.18 -2.92
CA GLN A 75 -10.53 -3.32 -4.24
C GLN A 75 -9.67 -2.73 -5.37
N LEU A 76 -8.62 -1.99 -5.05
CA LEU A 76 -7.71 -1.44 -6.04
C LEU A 76 -6.94 -2.55 -6.74
N SER A 77 -6.54 -2.29 -7.96
CA SER A 77 -5.86 -3.24 -8.84
C SER A 77 -4.47 -2.77 -9.20
N GLU A 78 -3.67 -3.69 -9.73
CA GLU A 78 -2.37 -3.36 -10.30
C GLU A 78 -2.55 -2.29 -11.38
N GLY A 79 -1.69 -1.29 -11.35
CA GLY A 79 -1.77 -0.15 -12.26
C GLY A 79 -2.53 1.05 -11.70
N ASP A 80 -3.30 0.88 -10.64
CA ASP A 80 -3.98 2.01 -9.99
C ASP A 80 -2.99 2.86 -9.20
N ASP A 81 -3.31 4.14 -9.07
CA ASP A 81 -2.55 5.10 -8.24
C ASP A 81 -3.18 5.26 -6.87
N VAL A 82 -2.36 5.44 -5.87
CA VAL A 82 -2.82 5.64 -4.49
C VAL A 82 -2.19 6.87 -3.84
#